data_702314a5d406a4c2374ba39cb6a42a44
#
_entry.id   702314a5d406a4c2374ba39cb6a42a44
#
_cell.length_a   1.000
_cell.length_b   1.000
_cell.length_c   1.000
_cell.angle_alpha   90.00
_cell.angle_beta   90.00
_cell.angle_gamma   90.00
#
_symmetry.space_group_name_H-M   'P 1'
#
loop_
_entity.id
_entity.type
_entity.pdbx_description
1 polymer ?
#
loop_
_entity_poly.entity_id
_entity_poly.type
_entity_poly.pdbx_seq_one_letter_code
_entity_poly.pdbx_strand_id
1 'polypeptide(L)'
;VDKDNQLITLTDSEGKERYISPREASAEGVTLYRQEKITVSQGDRMRFSKSDPERGYVANSIWEVQSVSGDSVTLSDGKLTRTLTPKAEQAQQHIDLAYAITAHGAQGASEPYAIALEGVAGGREQMASFESAYVALSRMKQHVQVYTD
;
A
#
# COMPACT_ATOMS: atom_id res chain seq x y z
N VAL A 1 6.03 21.27 -6.57
CA VAL A 1 5.35 22.08 -5.52
C VAL A 1 6.14 23.36 -5.33
N ASP A 2 5.50 24.47 -5.58
CA ASP A 2 6.04 25.80 -5.28
C ASP A 2 5.73 26.16 -3.82
N LYS A 3 6.76 26.14 -2.97
CA LYS A 3 6.58 26.41 -1.53
C LYS A 3 6.32 27.87 -1.21
N ASP A 4 6.85 28.76 -2.03
CA ASP A 4 6.77 30.21 -1.79
C ASP A 4 5.36 30.73 -2.12
N ASN A 5 4.73 30.18 -3.16
CA ASN A 5 3.37 30.52 -3.56
C ASN A 5 2.31 29.52 -3.04
N GLN A 6 2.71 28.48 -2.32
CA GLN A 6 1.83 27.42 -1.82
C GLN A 6 0.98 26.77 -2.93
N LEU A 7 1.60 26.55 -4.11
CA LEU A 7 0.93 25.96 -5.27
C LEU A 7 1.47 24.58 -5.60
N ILE A 8 0.59 23.74 -6.10
CA ILE A 8 0.88 22.43 -6.68
C ILE A 8 0.74 22.54 -8.18
N THR A 9 1.78 22.18 -8.92
CA THR A 9 1.71 22.06 -10.38
C THR A 9 1.21 20.67 -10.73
N LEU A 10 0.13 20.58 -11.46
CA LEU A 10 -0.38 19.35 -12.05
C LEU A 10 -0.09 19.37 -13.54
N THR A 11 0.47 18.28 -14.06
CA THR A 11 0.71 18.10 -15.50
C THR A 11 -0.16 16.94 -15.97
N ASP A 12 -0.99 17.17 -16.98
CA ASP A 12 -1.82 16.11 -17.56
C ASP A 12 -1.03 15.21 -18.53
N SER A 13 -1.69 14.22 -19.12
CA SER A 13 -1.09 13.29 -20.07
C SER A 13 -0.66 13.95 -21.39
N GLU A 14 -1.17 15.14 -21.68
CA GLU A 14 -0.84 15.93 -22.88
C GLU A 14 0.28 16.95 -22.60
N GLY A 15 0.79 16.99 -21.35
CA GLY A 15 1.85 17.90 -20.95
C GLY A 15 1.38 19.31 -20.56
N LYS A 16 0.07 19.54 -20.48
CA LYS A 16 -0.49 20.82 -20.06
C LYS A 16 -0.41 20.99 -18.56
N GLU A 17 0.11 22.12 -18.11
CA GLU A 17 0.25 22.43 -16.69
C GLU A 17 -0.93 23.25 -16.15
N ARG A 18 -1.34 22.90 -14.94
CA ARG A 18 -2.32 23.62 -14.14
C ARG A 18 -1.78 23.84 -12.73
N TYR A 19 -1.97 25.01 -12.18
CA TYR A 19 -1.57 25.36 -10.83
C TYR A 19 -2.81 25.39 -9.94
N ILE A 20 -2.75 24.70 -8.81
CA ILE A 20 -3.84 24.65 -7.83
C ILE A 20 -3.27 24.80 -6.40
N SER A 21 -4.06 25.37 -5.51
CA SER A 21 -3.72 25.38 -4.10
C SER A 21 -3.92 23.99 -3.47
N PRO A 22 -3.25 23.66 -2.35
CA PRO A 22 -3.48 22.41 -1.62
C PRO A 22 -4.94 22.24 -1.19
N ARG A 23 -5.64 23.32 -0.90
CA ARG A 23 -7.06 23.31 -0.53
C ARG A 23 -7.96 22.91 -1.70
N GLU A 24 -7.71 23.46 -2.88
CA GLU A 24 -8.42 23.09 -4.10
C GLU A 24 -8.12 21.65 -4.48
N ALA A 25 -6.86 21.22 -4.38
CA ALA A 25 -6.45 19.85 -4.64
C ALA A 25 -7.21 18.86 -3.73
N SER A 26 -7.34 19.19 -2.44
CA SER A 26 -8.13 18.38 -1.50
C SER A 26 -9.62 18.35 -1.86
N ALA A 27 -10.20 19.49 -2.24
CA ALA A 27 -11.62 19.58 -2.63
C ALA A 27 -11.91 18.82 -3.93
N GLU A 28 -10.96 18.77 -4.87
CA GLU A 28 -11.06 18.02 -6.11
C GLU A 28 -10.70 16.52 -5.95
N GLY A 29 -10.37 16.06 -4.74
CA GLY A 29 -10.02 14.67 -4.47
C GLY A 29 -8.65 14.26 -5.03
N VAL A 30 -7.74 15.22 -5.26
CA VAL A 30 -6.38 14.92 -5.74
C VAL A 30 -5.61 14.17 -4.67
N THR A 31 -5.13 12.98 -5.00
CA THR A 31 -4.29 12.16 -4.11
C THR A 31 -2.84 12.24 -4.57
N LEU A 32 -1.95 12.56 -3.65
CA LEU A 32 -0.52 12.60 -3.91
C LEU A 32 0.10 11.22 -3.67
N TYR A 33 0.82 10.71 -4.66
CA TYR A 33 1.59 9.48 -4.54
C TYR A 33 3.09 9.81 -4.69
N ARG A 34 3.89 9.16 -3.87
CA ARG A 34 5.34 9.14 -4.03
C ARG A 34 5.72 7.83 -4.70
N GLN A 35 6.45 7.94 -5.80
CA GLN A 35 7.01 6.75 -6.44
C GLN A 35 8.21 6.27 -5.61
N GLU A 36 8.18 5.00 -5.22
CA GLU A 36 9.29 4.30 -4.58
C GLU A 36 9.74 3.13 -5.43
N LYS A 37 11.04 2.85 -5.40
CA LYS A 37 11.61 1.66 -6.02
C LYS A 37 11.69 0.56 -4.98
N ILE A 38 11.06 -0.56 -5.26
CA ILE A 38 11.14 -1.76 -4.43
C ILE A 38 11.93 -2.83 -5.18
N THR A 39 12.78 -3.56 -4.46
CA THR A 39 13.46 -4.75 -4.98
C THR A 39 12.60 -5.96 -4.65
N VAL A 40 12.36 -6.79 -5.66
CA VAL A 40 11.48 -7.95 -5.55
C VAL A 40 12.25 -9.21 -5.93
N SER A 41 12.13 -10.24 -5.12
CA SER A 41 12.76 -11.55 -5.33
C SER A 41 11.72 -12.68 -5.27
N GLN A 42 12.04 -13.83 -5.84
CA GLN A 42 11.21 -15.02 -5.70
C GLN A 42 11.01 -15.37 -4.21
N GLY A 43 9.78 -15.71 -3.84
CA GLY A 43 9.38 -16.00 -2.46
C GLY A 43 8.94 -14.77 -1.66
N ASP A 44 9.14 -13.56 -2.17
CA ASP A 44 8.64 -12.36 -1.50
C ASP A 44 7.11 -12.34 -1.46
N ARG A 45 6.57 -11.72 -0.42
CA ARG A 45 5.14 -11.44 -0.31
C ARG A 45 4.85 -10.02 -0.76
N MET A 46 3.89 -9.90 -1.66
CA MET A 46 3.41 -8.64 -2.20
C MET A 46 1.92 -8.47 -1.98
N ARG A 47 1.47 -7.24 -1.99
CA ARG A 47 0.05 -6.88 -1.92
C ARG A 47 -0.27 -5.81 -2.96
N PHE A 48 -1.53 -5.79 -3.40
CA PHE A 48 -2.04 -4.64 -4.12
C PHE A 48 -2.37 -3.53 -3.12
N SER A 49 -1.89 -2.31 -3.37
CA SER A 49 -2.18 -1.14 -2.54
C SER A 49 -3.48 -0.43 -2.96
N LYS A 50 -4.03 -0.79 -4.12
CA LYS A 50 -5.27 -0.23 -4.67
C LYS A 50 -6.11 -1.34 -5.31
N SER A 51 -7.43 -1.26 -5.15
CA SER A 51 -8.35 -2.14 -5.88
C SER A 51 -8.56 -1.66 -7.31
N ASP A 52 -8.61 -2.63 -8.23
CA ASP A 52 -8.99 -2.45 -9.62
C ASP A 52 -9.91 -3.62 -10.01
N PRO A 53 -11.24 -3.44 -9.91
CA PRO A 53 -12.20 -4.52 -10.19
C PRO A 53 -12.17 -5.02 -11.63
N GLU A 54 -11.84 -4.16 -12.59
CA GLU A 54 -11.77 -4.54 -14.01
C GLU A 54 -10.64 -5.55 -14.25
N ARG A 55 -9.52 -5.39 -13.55
CA ARG A 55 -8.38 -6.32 -13.59
C ARG A 55 -8.44 -7.40 -12.52
N GLY A 56 -9.43 -7.32 -11.63
CA GLY A 56 -9.60 -8.24 -10.49
C GLY A 56 -8.51 -8.05 -9.43
N TYR A 57 -7.94 -6.86 -9.27
CA TYR A 57 -7.03 -6.55 -8.18
C TYR A 57 -7.83 -6.12 -6.95
N VAL A 58 -7.51 -6.73 -5.82
CA VAL A 58 -8.15 -6.44 -4.53
C VAL A 58 -7.10 -5.85 -3.60
N ALA A 59 -7.35 -4.64 -3.10
CA ALA A 59 -6.44 -3.99 -2.16
C ALA A 59 -6.20 -4.88 -0.92
N ASN A 60 -4.95 -4.90 -0.46
CA ASN A 60 -4.47 -5.73 0.65
C ASN A 60 -4.53 -7.25 0.43
N SER A 61 -4.91 -7.74 -0.74
CA SER A 61 -4.73 -9.16 -1.06
C SER A 61 -3.23 -9.48 -1.15
N ILE A 62 -2.81 -10.57 -0.49
CA ILE A 62 -1.41 -10.98 -0.39
C ILE A 62 -1.14 -12.06 -1.44
N TRP A 63 -0.03 -11.88 -2.14
CA TRP A 63 0.43 -12.73 -3.21
C TRP A 63 1.91 -13.07 -3.00
N GLU A 64 2.32 -14.28 -3.35
CA GLU A 64 3.71 -14.70 -3.31
C GLU A 64 4.34 -14.59 -4.69
N VAL A 65 5.56 -14.08 -4.75
CA VAL A 65 6.36 -13.98 -5.98
C VAL A 65 6.86 -15.36 -6.37
N GLN A 66 6.35 -15.89 -7.47
CA GLN A 66 6.78 -17.18 -8.01
C GLN A 66 8.03 -17.06 -8.85
N SER A 67 8.15 -15.99 -9.63
CA SER A 67 9.35 -15.71 -10.45
C SER A 67 9.44 -14.23 -10.82
N VAL A 68 10.68 -13.83 -11.09
CA VAL A 68 11.00 -12.49 -11.64
C VAL A 68 11.77 -12.70 -12.93
N SER A 69 11.34 -12.07 -14.02
CA SER A 69 11.99 -12.17 -15.32
C SER A 69 12.03 -10.79 -16.00
N GLY A 70 13.20 -10.17 -16.02
CA GLY A 70 13.36 -8.80 -16.53
C GLY A 70 12.46 -7.83 -15.78
N ASP A 71 11.52 -7.20 -16.49
CA ASP A 71 10.57 -6.24 -15.93
C ASP A 71 9.22 -6.89 -15.50
N SER A 72 9.13 -8.22 -15.60
CA SER A 72 7.91 -8.97 -15.28
C SER A 72 8.05 -9.71 -13.95
N VAL A 73 6.97 -9.70 -13.18
CA VAL A 73 6.84 -10.42 -11.90
C VAL A 73 5.64 -11.32 -11.96
N THR A 74 5.83 -12.60 -11.71
CA THR A 74 4.73 -13.58 -11.63
C THR A 74 4.36 -13.82 -10.17
N LEU A 75 3.10 -13.59 -9.84
CA LEU A 75 2.54 -13.69 -8.50
C LEU A 75 1.53 -14.83 -8.42
N SER A 76 1.40 -15.46 -7.25
CA SER A 76 0.34 -16.43 -6.96
C SER A 76 -0.24 -16.21 -5.56
N ASP A 77 -1.55 -16.39 -5.43
CA ASP A 77 -2.27 -16.44 -4.15
C ASP A 77 -2.55 -17.88 -3.69
N GLY A 78 -1.96 -18.87 -4.38
CA GLY A 78 -2.19 -20.28 -4.18
C GLY A 78 -3.36 -20.88 -5.01
N LYS A 79 -4.18 -20.02 -5.62
CA LYS A 79 -5.30 -20.42 -6.50
C LYS A 79 -5.14 -19.86 -7.91
N LEU A 80 -4.74 -18.61 -7.98
CA LEU A 80 -4.57 -17.87 -9.23
C LEU A 80 -3.10 -17.48 -9.40
N THR A 81 -2.69 -17.35 -10.64
CA THR A 81 -1.38 -16.82 -11.02
C THR A 81 -1.58 -15.59 -11.90
N ARG A 82 -0.77 -14.56 -11.66
CA ARG A 82 -0.81 -13.30 -12.42
C ARG A 82 0.60 -12.87 -12.77
N THR A 83 0.80 -12.44 -13.99
CA THR A 83 2.05 -11.81 -14.41
C THR A 83 1.83 -10.32 -14.55
N LEU A 84 2.63 -9.54 -13.84
CA LEU A 84 2.62 -8.09 -13.85
C LEU A 84 3.86 -7.56 -14.59
N THR A 85 3.68 -6.46 -15.29
CA THR A 85 4.75 -5.67 -15.93
C THR A 85 4.63 -4.21 -15.48
N PRO A 86 4.98 -3.88 -14.22
CA PRO A 86 4.69 -2.58 -13.63
C PRO A 86 5.28 -1.39 -14.37
N LYS A 87 6.38 -1.58 -15.10
CA LYS A 87 6.98 -0.53 -15.93
C LYS A 87 6.15 -0.21 -17.19
N ALA A 88 5.42 -1.18 -17.72
CA ALA A 88 4.60 -1.01 -18.91
C ALA A 88 3.17 -0.53 -18.59
N GLU A 89 2.64 -0.90 -17.42
CA GLU A 89 1.27 -0.59 -17.03
C GLU A 89 1.20 0.15 -15.70
N GLN A 90 0.76 1.40 -15.71
CA GLN A 90 0.65 2.23 -14.52
C GLN A 90 -0.29 1.63 -13.45
N ALA A 91 -1.38 0.97 -13.85
CA ALA A 91 -2.29 0.31 -12.92
C ALA A 91 -1.61 -0.80 -12.10
N GLN A 92 -0.57 -1.42 -12.64
CA GLN A 92 0.22 -2.47 -11.98
C GLN A 92 1.33 -1.93 -11.08
N GLN A 93 1.51 -0.61 -11.00
CA GLN A 93 2.46 0.02 -10.08
C GLN A 93 1.90 0.18 -8.66
N HIS A 94 0.59 -0.07 -8.46
CA HIS A 94 -0.04 -0.06 -7.15
C HIS A 94 0.20 -1.38 -6.39
N ILE A 95 1.46 -1.74 -6.24
CA ILE A 95 1.93 -2.92 -5.51
C ILE A 95 2.94 -2.53 -4.44
N ASP A 96 3.03 -3.31 -3.39
CA ASP A 96 3.96 -3.09 -2.28
C ASP A 96 4.36 -4.43 -1.66
N LEU A 97 5.45 -4.44 -0.89
CA LEU A 97 5.84 -5.60 -0.09
C LEU A 97 4.82 -5.80 1.06
N ALA A 98 4.50 -7.05 1.36
CA ALA A 98 3.49 -7.42 2.35
C ALA A 98 4.08 -8.01 3.64
N TYR A 99 5.30 -7.64 4.00
CA TYR A 99 5.94 -8.08 5.25
C TYR A 99 5.39 -7.34 6.48
N ALA A 100 4.97 -6.10 6.28
CA ALA A 100 4.29 -5.31 7.29
C ALA A 100 3.11 -4.57 6.63
N ILE A 101 1.97 -4.57 7.31
CA ILE A 101 0.76 -3.89 6.86
C ILE A 101 0.16 -3.11 8.01
N THR A 102 -0.62 -2.09 7.71
CA THR A 102 -1.35 -1.35 8.75
C THR A 102 -2.44 -2.23 9.38
N ALA A 103 -2.78 -1.99 10.65
CA ALA A 103 -3.88 -2.68 11.32
C ALA A 103 -5.18 -2.60 10.50
N HIS A 104 -5.48 -1.42 9.94
CA HIS A 104 -6.63 -1.24 9.03
C HIS A 104 -6.53 -2.11 7.77
N GLY A 105 -5.35 -2.19 7.15
CA GLY A 105 -5.11 -3.05 5.98
C GLY A 105 -5.24 -4.54 6.29
N ALA A 106 -5.00 -4.94 7.55
CA ALA A 106 -5.15 -6.31 8.03
C ALA A 106 -6.60 -6.65 8.42
N GLN A 107 -7.54 -5.71 8.32
CA GLN A 107 -8.92 -5.95 8.72
C GLN A 107 -9.54 -7.09 7.90
N GLY A 108 -10.09 -8.10 8.59
CA GLY A 108 -10.60 -9.33 7.96
C GLY A 108 -9.59 -10.46 7.85
N ALA A 109 -8.28 -10.19 7.93
CA ALA A 109 -7.27 -11.24 8.00
C ALA A 109 -7.31 -11.97 9.37
N SER A 110 -6.83 -13.20 9.39
CA SER A 110 -6.67 -14.00 10.62
C SER A 110 -5.45 -14.89 10.47
N GLU A 111 -4.49 -14.71 11.36
CA GLU A 111 -3.21 -15.42 11.34
C GLU A 111 -2.99 -16.19 12.66
N PRO A 112 -2.30 -17.33 12.65
CA PRO A 112 -1.93 -18.01 13.89
C PRO A 112 -1.13 -17.13 14.83
N TYR A 113 -0.18 -16.37 14.30
CA TYR A 113 0.73 -15.49 15.03
C TYR A 113 0.68 -14.10 14.42
N ALA A 114 0.70 -13.08 15.27
CA ALA A 114 0.79 -11.68 14.86
C ALA A 114 1.89 -10.96 15.64
N ILE A 115 2.52 -10.00 15.01
CA ILE A 115 3.42 -9.03 15.63
C ILE A 115 2.78 -7.66 15.45
N ALA A 116 2.47 -6.97 16.53
CA ALA A 116 1.91 -5.63 16.51
C ALA A 116 2.96 -4.61 16.97
N LEU A 117 3.12 -3.55 16.20
CA LEU A 117 3.90 -2.38 16.58
C LEU A 117 2.93 -1.28 16.97
N GLU A 118 2.75 -1.12 18.28
CA GLU A 118 1.90 -0.09 18.87
C GLU A 118 2.76 0.98 19.51
N GLY A 119 2.43 2.24 19.30
CA GLY A 119 3.19 3.31 19.89
C GLY A 119 2.72 4.69 19.42
N VAL A 120 3.22 5.72 20.08
CA VAL A 120 2.82 7.11 19.85
C VAL A 120 3.92 7.97 19.22
N ALA A 121 5.12 7.42 19.02
CA ALA A 121 6.23 8.18 18.45
C ALA A 121 5.96 8.64 17.01
N GLY A 122 6.26 9.90 16.72
CA GLY A 122 6.10 10.51 15.40
C GLY A 122 4.64 10.60 14.97
N GLY A 123 4.37 10.26 13.69
CA GLY A 123 3.01 10.34 13.12
C GLY A 123 2.03 9.27 13.63
N ARG A 124 2.48 8.34 14.49
CA ARG A 124 1.63 7.27 15.00
C ARG A 124 0.65 7.74 16.06
N GLU A 125 0.93 8.84 16.76
CA GLU A 125 0.06 9.43 17.79
C GLU A 125 -1.38 9.64 17.29
N GLN A 126 -1.53 10.12 16.05
CA GLN A 126 -2.85 10.36 15.45
C GLN A 126 -3.61 9.08 15.10
N MET A 127 -2.90 7.95 15.04
CA MET A 127 -3.48 6.63 14.72
C MET A 127 -3.62 5.74 15.95
N ALA A 128 -3.04 6.14 17.09
CA ALA A 128 -3.12 5.41 18.33
C ALA A 128 -4.52 5.55 18.94
N SER A 129 -5.32 4.49 18.86
CA SER A 129 -6.64 4.42 19.45
C SER A 129 -6.94 3.01 19.93
N PHE A 130 -7.91 2.89 20.83
CA PHE A 130 -8.39 1.59 21.30
C PHE A 130 -8.88 0.71 20.15
N GLU A 131 -9.57 1.31 19.17
CA GLU A 131 -10.08 0.62 18.00
C GLU A 131 -8.94 0.09 17.13
N SER A 132 -7.88 0.88 16.92
CA SER A 132 -6.70 0.48 16.16
C SER A 132 -5.98 -0.69 16.84
N ALA A 133 -5.74 -0.58 18.14
CA ALA A 133 -5.14 -1.65 18.95
C ALA A 133 -6.01 -2.92 18.93
N TYR A 134 -7.32 -2.78 19.10
CA TYR A 134 -8.25 -3.90 19.03
C TYR A 134 -8.18 -4.60 17.66
N VAL A 135 -8.19 -3.85 16.57
CA VAL A 135 -8.09 -4.42 15.22
C VAL A 135 -6.77 -5.16 15.06
N ALA A 136 -5.64 -4.59 15.48
CA ALA A 136 -4.33 -5.23 15.38
C ALA A 136 -4.27 -6.53 16.17
N LEU A 137 -4.70 -6.49 17.45
CA LEU A 137 -4.63 -7.63 18.36
C LEU A 137 -5.65 -8.72 18.02
N SER A 138 -6.81 -8.38 17.48
CA SER A 138 -7.85 -9.33 17.10
C SER A 138 -7.52 -10.14 15.83
N ARG A 139 -6.39 -9.88 15.18
CA ARG A 139 -5.95 -10.64 13.98
C ARG A 139 -5.33 -11.99 14.33
N MET A 140 -4.86 -12.18 15.55
CA MET A 140 -4.22 -13.43 15.98
C MET A 140 -5.25 -14.49 16.38
N LYS A 141 -4.92 -15.75 16.09
CA LYS A 141 -5.69 -16.93 16.54
C LYS A 141 -5.05 -17.60 17.75
N GLN A 142 -3.73 -17.52 17.88
CA GLN A 142 -2.99 -18.23 18.91
C GLN A 142 -2.15 -17.29 19.75
N HIS A 143 -1.32 -16.45 19.13
CA HIS A 143 -0.38 -15.61 19.85
C HIS A 143 -0.15 -14.27 19.14
N VAL A 144 -0.01 -13.21 19.94
CA VAL A 144 0.42 -11.89 19.49
C VAL A 144 1.61 -11.42 20.33
N GLN A 145 2.59 -10.86 19.66
CA GLN A 145 3.70 -10.14 20.30
C GLN A 145 3.54 -8.66 20.01
N VAL A 146 3.49 -7.87 21.09
CA VAL A 146 3.28 -6.41 20.99
C VAL A 146 4.60 -5.71 21.33
N TYR A 147 5.01 -4.80 20.48
CA TYR A 147 6.11 -3.88 20.71
C TYR A 147 5.56 -2.47 20.83
N THR A 148 6.03 -1.73 21.82
CA THR A 148 5.65 -0.33 22.09
C THR A 148 6.90 0.52 22.21
N ASP A 149 6.79 1.81 21.98
CA ASP A 149 7.79 2.84 22.28
C ASP A 149 7.50 3.55 23.59
#